data_413793ba637ca3bd68cb2ed413862c16
#
_entry.id   413793ba637ca3bd68cb2ed413862c16
#
_cell.length_a   1.000
_cell.length_b   1.000
_cell.length_c   1.000
_cell.angle_alpha   90.00
_cell.angle_beta   90.00
_cell.angle_gamma   90.00
#
_symmetry.space_group_name_H-M   'P 1'
#
loop_
_entity.id
_entity.type
_entity.pdbx_description
1 polymer ?
#
loop_
_entity_poly.entity_id
_entity_poly.type
_entity_poly.pdbx_seq_one_letter_code
_entity_poly.pdbx_strand_id
1 'polypeptide(L)'
;MTDSAGLAPEAAEPSRRQSAAIHADAAIDAYTATHADAAMDSRRAIEVDTVIVGAGFAGLGLGILMKRRNAERGVDDTFVILERANDVGGTWRDNVYPGVACDIPSHLYSYSFRTKPDWSRVYPSGAELQEYLRECAREEGLLPHLRFREPVHAARWDDVDGRWLVTTPRALYRARTLVSAVGRLSEPRIPRIDGLDGFPGTVMHTAAWDPGAPVAGARVGLVGTGASAVQLLPRLARSAAHVTVFQRNAPYVVPRGDRAYTASELRTFEDPGERSRVREEIFWAAEAAFPQRLRVPEAIDALRERARAHRERQLTDQRLRDAMTPNYEIGCKRVLLSDDFYPALCRTNVTLEPSALDRIAGSTAVSSAGSRHDVDVLVFATGFRATTPPFADLVTGRGGIRLAEHWAEGMR
;
A
#
# COMPACT_ATOMS: atom_id res chain seq x y z
N MET A 1 9.62 -62.18 -16.31
CA MET A 1 8.46 -61.67 -17.03
C MET A 1 7.58 -60.99 -16.06
N THR A 2 7.61 -59.71 -16.04
CA THR A 2 6.58 -58.68 -16.14
C THR A 2 7.21 -57.34 -15.81
N ASP A 3 7.24 -56.58 -16.84
CA ASP A 3 7.64 -55.17 -16.91
C ASP A 3 6.68 -54.30 -16.05
N SER A 4 7.21 -53.38 -15.26
CA SER A 4 6.43 -52.30 -14.73
C SER A 4 7.22 -50.99 -14.89
N ALA A 5 6.94 -50.32 -16.01
CA ALA A 5 7.41 -48.98 -16.29
C ALA A 5 6.78 -47.99 -15.32
N GLY A 6 7.61 -47.33 -14.50
CA GLY A 6 7.20 -46.21 -13.65
C GLY A 6 7.01 -44.93 -14.48
N LEU A 7 5.82 -44.39 -14.46
CA LEU A 7 5.50 -43.06 -14.97
C LEU A 7 6.07 -42.02 -14.02
N ALA A 8 6.92 -41.13 -14.54
CA ALA A 8 7.36 -39.93 -13.88
C ALA A 8 6.20 -38.90 -13.78
N PRO A 9 6.06 -38.15 -12.71
CA PRO A 9 5.03 -37.11 -12.64
C PRO A 9 5.42 -35.92 -13.52
N GLU A 10 4.48 -35.52 -14.34
CA GLU A 10 4.50 -34.35 -15.22
C GLU A 10 4.60 -33.07 -14.37
N ALA A 11 5.62 -32.28 -14.59
CA ALA A 11 5.83 -31.04 -13.90
C ALA A 11 4.77 -29.99 -14.35
N ALA A 12 3.96 -29.53 -13.41
CA ALA A 12 2.93 -28.52 -13.62
C ALA A 12 3.57 -27.18 -14.00
N GLU A 13 3.10 -26.59 -15.10
CA GLU A 13 3.40 -25.21 -15.55
C GLU A 13 2.59 -24.18 -14.73
N PRO A 14 3.18 -23.37 -13.82
CA PRO A 14 2.43 -22.33 -13.09
C PRO A 14 2.66 -20.88 -13.57
N SER A 15 3.62 -20.58 -14.45
CA SER A 15 4.10 -19.20 -14.60
C SER A 15 3.43 -18.34 -15.67
N ARG A 16 2.71 -18.91 -16.63
CA ARG A 16 2.04 -18.14 -17.70
C ARG A 16 0.73 -17.47 -17.29
N ARG A 17 0.09 -17.90 -16.19
CA ARG A 17 -1.23 -17.39 -15.78
C ARG A 17 -1.20 -16.06 -15.03
N GLN A 18 -0.12 -15.73 -14.32
CA GLN A 18 -0.08 -14.51 -13.47
C GLN A 18 0.36 -13.26 -14.22
N SER A 19 1.30 -13.34 -15.18
CA SER A 19 1.65 -12.19 -16.03
C SER A 19 0.49 -11.81 -16.96
N ALA A 20 -0.27 -12.78 -17.44
CA ALA A 20 -1.48 -12.56 -18.22
C ALA A 20 -2.62 -11.93 -17.38
N ALA A 21 -2.71 -12.21 -16.07
CA ALA A 21 -3.74 -11.64 -15.21
C ALA A 21 -3.57 -10.13 -14.98
N ILE A 22 -2.33 -9.64 -14.85
CA ILE A 22 -2.06 -8.21 -14.65
C ILE A 22 -2.40 -7.36 -15.91
N HIS A 23 -2.29 -7.95 -17.12
CA HIS A 23 -2.63 -7.29 -18.37
C HIS A 23 -4.04 -7.62 -18.87
N ALA A 24 -4.58 -8.79 -18.49
CA ALA A 24 -5.95 -9.19 -18.86
C ALA A 24 -7.01 -8.36 -18.10
N ASP A 25 -6.78 -8.03 -16.84
CA ASP A 25 -7.71 -7.19 -16.08
C ASP A 25 -7.86 -5.80 -16.69
N ALA A 26 -6.78 -5.17 -17.17
CA ALA A 26 -6.85 -3.84 -17.82
C ALA A 26 -7.55 -3.88 -19.19
N ALA A 27 -7.46 -4.98 -19.93
CA ALA A 27 -8.10 -5.14 -21.25
C ALA A 27 -9.58 -5.58 -21.13
N ILE A 28 -9.90 -6.38 -20.13
CA ILE A 28 -11.28 -6.79 -19.81
C ILE A 28 -12.06 -5.60 -19.26
N ASP A 29 -11.43 -4.74 -18.44
CA ASP A 29 -12.04 -3.53 -17.91
C ASP A 29 -12.38 -2.52 -19.02
N ALA A 30 -11.54 -2.37 -20.05
CA ALA A 30 -11.81 -1.46 -21.17
C ALA A 30 -12.93 -2.00 -22.11
N TYR A 31 -13.01 -3.31 -22.32
CA TYR A 31 -14.04 -3.92 -23.19
C TYR A 31 -15.41 -3.95 -22.51
N THR A 32 -15.45 -4.17 -21.18
CA THR A 32 -16.70 -4.18 -20.40
C THR A 32 -17.26 -2.78 -20.19
N ALA A 33 -16.45 -1.74 -20.10
CA ALA A 33 -16.92 -0.37 -19.93
C ALA A 33 -17.77 0.15 -21.11
N THR A 34 -17.40 -0.20 -22.34
CA THR A 34 -18.11 0.27 -23.56
C THR A 34 -19.41 -0.46 -23.83
N HIS A 35 -19.65 -1.67 -23.30
CA HIS A 35 -20.85 -2.47 -23.54
C HIS A 35 -21.78 -2.55 -22.32
N ALA A 36 -21.32 -2.11 -21.14
CA ALA A 36 -22.11 -2.07 -19.93
C ALA A 36 -23.16 -0.95 -19.92
N ASP A 37 -22.90 0.17 -20.57
CA ASP A 37 -23.80 1.35 -20.55
C ASP A 37 -25.19 1.07 -21.16
N ALA A 38 -25.27 0.29 -22.23
CA ALA A 38 -26.55 0.00 -22.90
C ALA A 38 -27.44 -1.06 -22.19
N ALA A 39 -26.81 -1.99 -21.47
CA ALA A 39 -27.53 -3.08 -20.79
C ALA A 39 -27.96 -2.74 -19.35
N MET A 40 -27.42 -1.68 -18.75
CA MET A 40 -27.67 -1.29 -17.37
C MET A 40 -28.77 -0.23 -17.20
N ASP A 41 -29.13 0.47 -18.25
CA ASP A 41 -30.19 1.49 -18.23
C ASP A 41 -31.59 0.90 -17.89
N SER A 42 -31.75 -0.43 -17.93
CA SER A 42 -32.99 -1.12 -17.56
C SER A 42 -33.00 -1.65 -16.10
N ARG A 43 -31.94 -1.56 -15.34
CA ARG A 43 -31.90 -2.01 -13.94
C ARG A 43 -32.51 -0.93 -13.04
N ARG A 44 -33.41 -1.34 -12.15
CA ARG A 44 -33.91 -0.44 -11.10
C ARG A 44 -32.76 -0.01 -10.21
N ALA A 45 -32.45 1.31 -10.17
CA ALA A 45 -31.43 1.87 -9.34
C ALA A 45 -31.72 1.67 -7.84
N ILE A 46 -30.69 1.41 -7.06
CA ILE A 46 -30.76 1.39 -5.61
C ILE A 46 -30.58 2.83 -5.12
N GLU A 47 -31.63 3.41 -4.54
CA GLU A 47 -31.59 4.75 -3.99
C GLU A 47 -30.87 4.75 -2.63
N VAL A 48 -29.89 5.63 -2.46
CA VAL A 48 -29.19 5.88 -1.20
C VAL A 48 -28.85 7.36 -1.08
N ASP A 49 -28.64 7.87 0.14
CA ASP A 49 -28.20 9.26 0.30
C ASP A 49 -26.70 9.41 -0.01
N THR A 50 -25.88 8.44 0.38
CA THR A 50 -24.44 8.50 0.19
C THR A 50 -23.85 7.16 -0.31
N VAL A 51 -23.05 7.23 -1.37
CA VAL A 51 -22.15 6.16 -1.79
C VAL A 51 -20.74 6.50 -1.35
N ILE A 52 -20.11 5.62 -0.57
CA ILE A 52 -18.70 5.70 -0.15
C ILE A 52 -17.93 4.64 -0.94
N VAL A 53 -16.87 5.02 -1.64
CA VAL A 53 -16.04 4.11 -2.44
C VAL A 53 -14.75 3.81 -1.71
N GLY A 54 -14.59 2.55 -1.27
CA GLY A 54 -13.44 2.02 -0.52
C GLY A 54 -13.71 1.79 0.96
N ALA A 55 -13.37 0.59 1.44
CA ALA A 55 -13.51 0.15 2.84
C ALA A 55 -12.16 0.13 3.60
N GLY A 56 -11.28 1.10 3.33
CA GLY A 56 -10.10 1.37 4.14
C GLY A 56 -10.41 2.26 5.35
N PHE A 57 -9.37 2.80 6.00
CA PHE A 57 -9.52 3.72 7.15
C PHE A 57 -10.52 4.85 6.88
N ALA A 58 -10.44 5.52 5.74
CA ALA A 58 -11.29 6.68 5.46
C ALA A 58 -12.76 6.29 5.32
N GLY A 59 -13.07 5.25 4.51
CA GLY A 59 -14.44 4.84 4.25
C GLY A 59 -15.12 4.23 5.47
N LEU A 60 -14.42 3.38 6.23
CA LEU A 60 -14.94 2.83 7.48
C LEU A 60 -15.16 3.93 8.53
N GLY A 61 -14.17 4.83 8.70
CA GLY A 61 -14.28 5.94 9.64
C GLY A 61 -15.48 6.84 9.34
N LEU A 62 -15.70 7.18 8.08
CA LEU A 62 -16.87 7.96 7.67
C LEU A 62 -18.17 7.20 7.93
N GLY A 63 -18.23 5.91 7.57
CA GLY A 63 -19.42 5.07 7.83
C GLY A 63 -19.79 5.01 9.31
N ILE A 64 -18.81 4.86 10.21
CA ILE A 64 -19.02 4.88 11.66
C ILE A 64 -19.60 6.24 12.10
N LEU A 65 -18.99 7.32 11.66
CA LEU A 65 -19.43 8.67 12.04
C LEU A 65 -20.82 9.00 11.50
N MET A 66 -21.16 8.58 10.28
CA MET A 66 -22.51 8.73 9.72
C MET A 66 -23.55 7.98 10.56
N LYS A 67 -23.24 6.73 10.91
CA LYS A 67 -24.13 5.90 11.73
C LYS A 67 -24.35 6.51 13.13
N ARG A 68 -23.29 6.98 13.79
CA ARG A 68 -23.39 7.65 15.08
C ARG A 68 -24.20 8.94 14.99
N ARG A 69 -23.92 9.76 13.97
CA ARG A 69 -24.70 10.99 13.70
C ARG A 69 -26.20 10.72 13.47
N ASN A 70 -26.51 9.66 12.71
CA ASN A 70 -27.89 9.28 12.47
C ASN A 70 -28.61 8.97 13.80
N ALA A 71 -27.98 8.17 14.64
CA ALA A 71 -28.50 7.82 15.97
C ALA A 71 -28.67 9.06 16.88
N GLU A 72 -27.69 9.95 16.90
CA GLU A 72 -27.72 11.18 17.74
C GLU A 72 -28.80 12.16 17.30
N ARG A 73 -29.05 12.26 15.98
CA ARG A 73 -30.01 13.24 15.42
C ARG A 73 -31.39 12.68 15.15
N GLY A 74 -31.59 11.37 15.31
CA GLY A 74 -32.84 10.70 14.98
C GLY A 74 -33.16 10.80 13.47
N VAL A 75 -32.14 10.78 12.59
CA VAL A 75 -32.28 10.79 11.14
C VAL A 75 -31.91 9.41 10.58
N ASP A 76 -32.40 9.08 9.41
CA ASP A 76 -32.16 7.78 8.75
C ASP A 76 -31.51 8.01 7.37
N ASP A 77 -30.42 8.80 7.35
CA ASP A 77 -29.64 8.98 6.12
C ASP A 77 -29.02 7.65 5.71
N THR A 78 -29.40 7.14 4.56
CA THR A 78 -28.95 5.85 4.04
C THR A 78 -27.57 5.97 3.40
N PHE A 79 -26.71 4.95 3.60
CA PHE A 79 -25.43 4.91 2.92
C PHE A 79 -24.99 3.48 2.59
N VAL A 80 -24.11 3.36 1.61
CA VAL A 80 -23.42 2.12 1.23
C VAL A 80 -21.93 2.37 1.09
N ILE A 81 -21.13 1.39 1.48
CA ILE A 81 -19.66 1.38 1.30
C ILE A 81 -19.35 0.30 0.27
N LEU A 82 -18.84 0.70 -0.90
CA LEU A 82 -18.46 -0.19 -1.98
C LEU A 82 -16.99 -0.54 -1.88
N GLU A 83 -16.67 -1.82 -1.80
CA GLU A 83 -15.29 -2.31 -1.73
C GLU A 83 -15.04 -3.33 -2.85
N ARG A 84 -13.99 -3.10 -3.65
CA ARG A 84 -13.62 -3.98 -4.77
C ARG A 84 -13.15 -5.37 -4.33
N ALA A 85 -12.53 -5.46 -3.16
CA ALA A 85 -12.04 -6.72 -2.62
C ALA A 85 -13.10 -7.43 -1.75
N ASN A 86 -12.70 -8.54 -1.16
CA ASN A 86 -13.57 -9.41 -0.35
C ASN A 86 -13.57 -9.09 1.14
N ASP A 87 -12.82 -8.06 1.57
CA ASP A 87 -12.65 -7.71 2.98
C ASP A 87 -12.33 -6.22 3.13
N VAL A 88 -12.47 -5.70 4.35
CA VAL A 88 -12.06 -4.35 4.73
C VAL A 88 -10.53 -4.24 4.87
N GLY A 89 -10.01 -3.01 4.97
CA GLY A 89 -8.61 -2.78 5.33
C GLY A 89 -7.81 -1.97 4.32
N GLY A 90 -8.17 -1.97 3.02
CA GLY A 90 -7.45 -1.23 1.98
C GLY A 90 -5.95 -1.53 2.00
N THR A 91 -5.11 -0.53 2.21
CA THR A 91 -3.64 -0.66 2.28
C THR A 91 -3.17 -1.81 3.18
N TRP A 92 -3.82 -2.03 4.32
CA TRP A 92 -3.40 -3.02 5.31
C TRP A 92 -3.87 -4.45 4.98
N ARG A 93 -4.90 -4.58 4.16
CA ARG A 93 -5.31 -5.84 3.53
C ARG A 93 -4.38 -6.18 2.36
N ASP A 94 -4.06 -5.19 1.51
CA ASP A 94 -3.39 -5.43 0.23
C ASP A 94 -1.88 -5.63 0.39
N ASN A 95 -1.26 -5.01 1.40
CA ASN A 95 0.17 -5.14 1.65
C ASN A 95 0.44 -6.21 2.71
N VAL A 96 0.83 -7.39 2.25
CA VAL A 96 1.09 -8.58 3.10
C VAL A 96 2.55 -9.06 3.00
N TYR A 97 3.44 -8.26 2.41
CA TYR A 97 4.85 -8.60 2.32
C TYR A 97 5.50 -8.73 3.71
N PRO A 98 6.51 -9.59 3.87
CA PRO A 98 7.17 -9.81 5.16
C PRO A 98 7.76 -8.53 5.75
N GLY A 99 7.37 -8.20 6.98
CA GLY A 99 7.85 -7.01 7.68
C GLY A 99 7.02 -5.75 7.46
N VAL A 100 5.89 -5.84 6.74
CA VAL A 100 4.98 -4.70 6.57
C VAL A 100 4.47 -4.20 7.92
N ALA A 101 4.64 -2.91 8.17
CA ALA A 101 4.23 -2.25 9.40
C ALA A 101 3.99 -0.76 9.16
N CYS A 102 3.23 -0.13 10.04
CA CYS A 102 3.05 1.31 10.03
C CYS A 102 4.31 2.03 10.50
N ASP A 103 4.54 3.24 10.02
CA ASP A 103 5.60 4.16 10.45
C ASP A 103 5.07 5.31 11.32
N ILE A 104 3.84 5.15 11.82
CA ILE A 104 3.21 6.01 12.82
C ILE A 104 2.87 5.14 14.04
N PRO A 105 3.11 5.63 15.27
CA PRO A 105 2.81 4.87 16.49
C PRO A 105 1.35 4.42 16.58
N SER A 106 1.14 3.23 17.12
CA SER A 106 -0.14 2.51 17.14
C SER A 106 -1.29 3.31 17.77
N HIS A 107 -1.07 3.92 18.92
CA HIS A 107 -2.09 4.73 19.60
C HIS A 107 -2.47 5.99 18.81
N LEU A 108 -1.63 6.48 17.90
CA LEU A 108 -1.96 7.60 17.01
C LEU A 108 -2.59 7.11 15.71
N TYR A 109 -2.11 5.98 15.15
CA TYR A 109 -2.63 5.41 13.90
C TYR A 109 -3.89 4.53 14.14
N SER A 110 -4.86 5.11 14.80
CA SER A 110 -6.17 4.56 15.08
C SER A 110 -7.22 5.66 15.05
N TYR A 111 -8.50 5.32 15.02
CA TYR A 111 -9.54 6.34 15.15
C TYR A 111 -9.49 6.96 16.56
N SER A 112 -9.57 8.28 16.65
CA SER A 112 -9.62 8.99 17.93
C SER A 112 -10.87 8.64 18.76
N PHE A 113 -11.94 8.32 18.05
CA PHE A 113 -13.23 7.92 18.63
C PHE A 113 -13.37 6.41 18.88
N ARG A 114 -12.33 5.62 18.54
CA ARG A 114 -12.27 4.18 18.76
C ARG A 114 -10.84 3.72 18.96
N THR A 115 -10.33 3.96 20.16
CA THR A 115 -8.98 3.57 20.56
C THR A 115 -8.93 2.07 20.89
N LYS A 116 -7.76 1.43 20.68
CA LYS A 116 -7.47 0.03 21.01
C LYS A 116 -6.46 -0.02 22.17
N PRO A 117 -6.73 -0.80 23.25
CA PRO A 117 -5.84 -0.85 24.41
C PRO A 117 -4.63 -1.78 24.23
N ASP A 118 -4.77 -2.82 23.45
CA ASP A 118 -3.90 -4.00 23.41
C ASP A 118 -3.03 -4.07 22.15
N TRP A 119 -2.55 -2.91 21.67
CA TRP A 119 -1.55 -2.88 20.62
C TRP A 119 -0.29 -3.65 21.04
N SER A 120 0.20 -4.55 20.18
CA SER A 120 1.33 -5.41 20.53
C SER A 120 2.65 -4.63 20.66
N ARG A 121 2.78 -3.50 19.93
CA ARG A 121 4.03 -2.74 19.85
C ARG A 121 3.83 -1.28 19.45
N VAL A 122 4.89 -0.49 19.59
CA VAL A 122 4.86 0.94 19.28
C VAL A 122 4.43 1.22 17.84
N TYR A 123 4.94 0.46 16.87
CA TYR A 123 4.55 0.58 15.48
C TYR A 123 3.83 -0.71 15.04
N PRO A 124 2.51 -0.68 14.80
CA PRO A 124 1.73 -1.87 14.58
C PRO A 124 2.07 -2.53 13.24
N SER A 125 1.98 -3.86 13.19
CA SER A 125 2.10 -4.62 11.95
C SER A 125 0.89 -4.37 11.04
N GLY A 126 1.07 -4.65 9.73
CA GLY A 126 -0.04 -4.56 8.77
C GLY A 126 -1.21 -5.48 9.13
N ALA A 127 -0.92 -6.70 9.58
CA ALA A 127 -1.93 -7.66 10.00
C ALA A 127 -2.74 -7.16 11.22
N GLU A 128 -2.07 -6.57 12.20
CA GLU A 128 -2.73 -6.04 13.40
C GLU A 128 -3.63 -4.84 13.06
N LEU A 129 -3.21 -4.00 12.10
CA LEU A 129 -4.04 -2.89 11.60
C LEU A 129 -5.24 -3.38 10.80
N GLN A 130 -5.08 -4.42 10.00
CA GLN A 130 -6.21 -5.01 9.29
C GLN A 130 -7.22 -5.60 10.27
N GLU A 131 -6.76 -6.30 11.30
CA GLU A 131 -7.68 -6.85 12.32
C GLU A 131 -8.40 -5.74 13.09
N TYR A 132 -7.71 -4.68 13.47
CA TYR A 132 -8.33 -3.50 14.07
C TYR A 132 -9.46 -2.93 13.19
N LEU A 133 -9.27 -2.86 11.86
CA LEU A 133 -10.31 -2.36 10.95
C LEU A 133 -11.48 -3.34 10.81
N ARG A 134 -11.23 -4.66 10.86
CA ARG A 134 -12.28 -5.69 10.89
C ARG A 134 -13.11 -5.58 12.17
N GLU A 135 -12.45 -5.42 13.31
CA GLU A 135 -13.11 -5.19 14.61
C GLU A 135 -13.97 -3.93 14.55
N CYS A 136 -13.44 -2.82 14.04
CA CYS A 136 -14.21 -1.59 13.87
C CYS A 136 -15.44 -1.82 13.00
N ALA A 137 -15.32 -2.48 11.85
CA ALA A 137 -16.45 -2.72 10.97
C ALA A 137 -17.54 -3.60 11.62
N ARG A 138 -17.14 -4.62 12.38
CA ARG A 138 -18.04 -5.55 13.07
C ARG A 138 -18.74 -4.89 14.26
N GLU A 139 -17.97 -4.30 15.17
CA GLU A 139 -18.50 -3.82 16.44
C GLU A 139 -19.25 -2.50 16.32
N GLU A 140 -18.89 -1.66 15.34
CA GLU A 140 -19.67 -0.46 15.00
C GLU A 140 -20.87 -0.78 14.10
N GLY A 141 -21.09 -2.06 13.77
CA GLY A 141 -22.25 -2.52 13.01
C GLY A 141 -22.28 -2.00 11.57
N LEU A 142 -21.14 -1.94 10.89
CA LEU A 142 -21.07 -1.49 9.49
C LEU A 142 -21.34 -2.60 8.47
N LEU A 143 -21.34 -3.88 8.88
CA LEU A 143 -21.46 -5.01 7.97
C LEU A 143 -22.69 -4.92 7.03
N PRO A 144 -23.89 -4.47 7.47
CA PRO A 144 -25.04 -4.30 6.58
C PRO A 144 -24.86 -3.23 5.50
N HIS A 145 -23.95 -2.29 5.70
CA HIS A 145 -23.66 -1.20 4.78
C HIS A 145 -22.54 -1.53 3.79
N LEU A 146 -21.76 -2.59 4.01
CA LEU A 146 -20.63 -3.00 3.18
C LEU A 146 -21.10 -3.86 1.99
N ARG A 147 -20.56 -3.57 0.82
CA ARG A 147 -20.70 -4.37 -0.39
C ARG A 147 -19.32 -4.75 -0.89
N PHE A 148 -18.93 -5.99 -0.63
CA PHE A 148 -17.66 -6.55 -1.06
C PHE A 148 -17.72 -7.10 -2.48
N ARG A 149 -16.55 -7.17 -3.16
CA ARG A 149 -16.43 -7.59 -4.56
C ARG A 149 -17.32 -6.74 -5.46
N GLU A 150 -17.36 -5.45 -5.16
CA GLU A 150 -18.21 -4.48 -5.82
C GLU A 150 -17.35 -3.30 -6.32
N PRO A 151 -16.47 -3.52 -7.32
CA PRO A 151 -15.68 -2.44 -7.91
C PRO A 151 -16.59 -1.43 -8.60
N VAL A 152 -16.30 -0.15 -8.43
CA VAL A 152 -16.97 0.91 -9.18
C VAL A 152 -16.36 0.96 -10.59
N HIS A 153 -17.20 0.84 -11.60
CA HIS A 153 -16.82 0.95 -13.01
C HIS A 153 -17.02 2.36 -13.58
N ALA A 154 -18.04 3.07 -13.10
CA ALA A 154 -18.27 4.45 -13.45
C ALA A 154 -19.04 5.16 -12.33
N ALA A 155 -18.79 6.46 -12.18
CA ALA A 155 -19.57 7.36 -11.34
C ALA A 155 -19.85 8.64 -12.13
N ARG A 156 -21.09 8.87 -12.51
CA ARG A 156 -21.50 9.99 -13.34
C ARG A 156 -22.50 10.87 -12.60
N TRP A 157 -22.28 12.16 -12.66
CA TRP A 157 -23.27 13.13 -12.19
C TRP A 157 -24.38 13.30 -13.23
N ASP A 158 -25.62 13.18 -12.79
CA ASP A 158 -26.80 13.48 -13.57
C ASP A 158 -27.22 14.93 -13.31
N ASP A 159 -27.06 15.78 -14.31
CA ASP A 159 -27.37 17.21 -14.21
C ASP A 159 -28.88 17.48 -14.12
N VAL A 160 -29.72 16.57 -14.62
CA VAL A 160 -31.19 16.72 -14.62
C VAL A 160 -31.74 16.42 -13.23
N ASP A 161 -31.38 15.29 -12.68
CA ASP A 161 -31.88 14.81 -11.40
C ASP A 161 -31.08 15.30 -10.19
N GLY A 162 -29.89 15.88 -10.41
CA GLY A 162 -29.00 16.30 -9.35
C GLY A 162 -28.54 15.14 -8.46
N ARG A 163 -28.16 14.02 -9.10
CA ARG A 163 -27.75 12.78 -8.43
C ARG A 163 -26.51 12.18 -9.07
N TRP A 164 -25.77 11.43 -8.27
CA TRP A 164 -24.74 10.54 -8.74
C TRP A 164 -25.33 9.21 -9.19
N LEU A 165 -24.95 8.76 -10.37
CA LEU A 165 -25.19 7.41 -10.88
C LEU A 165 -23.87 6.64 -10.76
N VAL A 166 -23.84 5.65 -9.86
CA VAL A 166 -22.63 4.85 -9.59
C VAL A 166 -22.87 3.42 -10.05
N THR A 167 -22.12 3.01 -11.05
CA THR A 167 -22.24 1.72 -11.71
C THR A 167 -21.23 0.73 -11.18
N THR A 168 -21.70 -0.47 -10.86
CA THR A 168 -20.90 -1.62 -10.46
C THR A 168 -21.30 -2.85 -11.29
N PRO A 169 -20.60 -3.98 -11.24
CA PRO A 169 -21.00 -5.20 -11.93
C PRO A 169 -22.39 -5.72 -11.53
N ARG A 170 -22.85 -5.41 -10.31
CA ARG A 170 -24.07 -6.00 -9.73
C ARG A 170 -25.24 -5.04 -9.62
N ALA A 171 -24.97 -3.74 -9.52
CA ALA A 171 -25.99 -2.74 -9.23
C ALA A 171 -25.69 -1.39 -9.87
N LEU A 172 -26.76 -0.60 -10.05
CA LEU A 172 -26.72 0.83 -10.27
C LEU A 172 -27.19 1.50 -8.97
N TYR A 173 -26.37 2.38 -8.42
CA TYR A 173 -26.71 3.20 -7.25
C TYR A 173 -27.01 4.61 -7.70
N ARG A 174 -28.07 5.21 -7.15
CA ARG A 174 -28.43 6.59 -7.34
C ARG A 174 -28.34 7.33 -6.01
N ALA A 175 -27.42 8.29 -5.92
CA ALA A 175 -27.03 8.90 -4.65
C ALA A 175 -27.02 10.43 -4.69
N ARG A 176 -27.29 11.06 -3.56
CA ARG A 176 -27.12 12.52 -3.38
C ARG A 176 -25.66 12.90 -3.28
N THR A 177 -24.86 12.03 -2.65
CA THR A 177 -23.44 12.27 -2.36
C THR A 177 -22.61 11.08 -2.78
N LEU A 178 -21.49 11.35 -3.46
CA LEU A 178 -20.41 10.40 -3.73
C LEU A 178 -19.18 10.78 -2.94
N VAL A 179 -18.63 9.85 -2.14
CA VAL A 179 -17.41 10.04 -1.38
C VAL A 179 -16.33 9.10 -1.89
N SER A 180 -15.23 9.66 -2.37
CA SER A 180 -14.05 8.91 -2.77
C SER A 180 -13.17 8.62 -1.56
N ALA A 181 -13.16 7.38 -1.09
CA ALA A 181 -12.29 6.87 -0.03
C ALA A 181 -11.31 5.79 -0.54
N VAL A 182 -10.97 5.85 -1.84
CA VAL A 182 -10.18 4.85 -2.58
C VAL A 182 -8.71 4.78 -2.20
N GLY A 183 -8.21 5.74 -1.41
CA GLY A 183 -6.81 5.85 -1.03
C GLY A 183 -5.91 6.38 -2.16
N ARG A 184 -4.67 6.71 -1.81
CA ARG A 184 -3.65 7.22 -2.75
C ARG A 184 -2.59 6.19 -3.12
N LEU A 185 -2.38 5.20 -2.26
CA LEU A 185 -1.36 4.14 -2.41
C LEU A 185 -2.08 2.80 -2.60
N SER A 186 -2.93 2.72 -3.63
CA SER A 186 -3.79 1.58 -3.92
C SER A 186 -3.45 0.89 -5.25
N GLU A 187 -2.87 1.63 -6.22
CA GLU A 187 -2.55 1.09 -7.54
C GLU A 187 -1.04 0.93 -7.72
N PRO A 188 -0.49 -0.30 -7.75
CA PRO A 188 0.94 -0.57 -7.91
C PRO A 188 1.49 0.02 -9.21
N ARG A 189 2.76 0.43 -9.17
CA ARG A 189 3.48 0.89 -10.36
C ARG A 189 4.71 0.02 -10.61
N ILE A 190 4.62 -0.88 -11.58
CA ILE A 190 5.79 -1.55 -12.15
C ILE A 190 6.29 -0.71 -13.33
N PRO A 191 7.57 -0.28 -13.35
CA PRO A 191 8.13 0.44 -14.49
C PRO A 191 8.21 -0.46 -15.72
N ARG A 192 8.21 0.12 -16.90
CA ARG A 192 8.53 -0.63 -18.12
C ARG A 192 10.02 -0.98 -18.08
N ILE A 193 10.31 -2.27 -18.16
CA ILE A 193 11.67 -2.84 -18.17
C ILE A 193 11.76 -3.74 -19.40
N ASP A 194 12.70 -3.48 -20.27
CA ASP A 194 12.90 -4.27 -21.47
C ASP A 194 13.24 -5.73 -21.11
N GLY A 195 12.56 -6.66 -21.75
CA GLY A 195 12.73 -8.10 -21.52
C GLY A 195 12.04 -8.66 -20.26
N LEU A 196 11.33 -7.84 -19.46
CA LEU A 196 10.64 -8.30 -18.26
C LEU A 196 9.57 -9.37 -18.56
N ASP A 197 8.83 -9.22 -19.65
CA ASP A 197 7.77 -10.16 -20.07
C ASP A 197 8.33 -11.57 -20.41
N GLY A 198 9.60 -11.64 -20.76
CA GLY A 198 10.33 -12.88 -21.05
C GLY A 198 11.10 -13.45 -19.85
N PHE A 199 10.98 -12.84 -18.67
CA PHE A 199 11.66 -13.34 -17.48
C PHE A 199 11.09 -14.71 -17.05
N PRO A 200 11.93 -15.77 -16.93
CA PRO A 200 11.44 -17.11 -16.61
C PRO A 200 11.08 -17.30 -15.14
N GLY A 201 11.51 -16.40 -14.26
CA GLY A 201 11.29 -16.47 -12.83
C GLY A 201 10.01 -15.79 -12.36
N THR A 202 9.87 -15.64 -11.05
CA THR A 202 8.70 -14.99 -10.44
C THR A 202 8.86 -13.47 -10.42
N VAL A 203 7.82 -12.75 -10.87
CA VAL A 203 7.73 -11.29 -10.80
C VAL A 203 6.58 -10.91 -9.89
N MET A 204 6.83 -10.03 -8.91
CA MET A 204 5.78 -9.52 -8.04
C MET A 204 6.04 -8.06 -7.63
N HIS A 205 4.97 -7.35 -7.27
CA HIS A 205 5.05 -6.06 -6.59
C HIS A 205 4.77 -6.23 -5.11
N THR A 206 5.39 -5.41 -4.24
CA THR A 206 5.17 -5.50 -2.79
C THR A 206 3.69 -5.39 -2.39
N ALA A 207 2.89 -4.60 -3.11
CA ALA A 207 1.45 -4.50 -2.89
C ALA A 207 0.60 -5.63 -3.51
N ALA A 208 1.23 -6.57 -4.19
CA ALA A 208 0.65 -7.80 -4.70
C ALA A 208 1.58 -8.98 -4.36
N TRP A 209 1.94 -9.06 -3.10
CA TRP A 209 2.83 -10.09 -2.58
C TRP A 209 2.15 -11.45 -2.60
N ASP A 210 2.82 -12.42 -3.20
CA ASP A 210 2.41 -13.83 -3.13
C ASP A 210 3.14 -14.54 -1.97
N PRO A 211 2.44 -14.93 -0.89
CA PRO A 211 3.05 -15.66 0.22
C PRO A 211 3.61 -17.03 -0.18
N GLY A 212 3.15 -17.61 -1.30
CA GLY A 212 3.62 -18.89 -1.84
C GLY A 212 4.82 -18.77 -2.78
N ALA A 213 5.28 -17.55 -3.07
CA ALA A 213 6.41 -17.34 -3.98
C ALA A 213 7.71 -17.99 -3.44
N PRO A 214 8.52 -18.61 -4.30
CA PRO A 214 9.72 -19.36 -3.92
C PRO A 214 10.89 -18.41 -3.60
N VAL A 215 10.75 -17.60 -2.55
CA VAL A 215 11.76 -16.62 -2.14
C VAL A 215 12.86 -17.26 -1.28
N ALA A 216 12.52 -18.29 -0.49
CA ALA A 216 13.47 -18.97 0.36
C ALA A 216 14.52 -19.72 -0.48
N GLY A 217 15.81 -19.46 -0.21
CA GLY A 217 16.93 -20.05 -0.95
C GLY A 217 17.10 -19.52 -2.38
N ALA A 218 16.28 -18.57 -2.84
CA ALA A 218 16.36 -17.98 -4.18
C ALA A 218 17.33 -16.79 -4.26
N ARG A 219 17.75 -16.45 -5.48
CA ARG A 219 18.43 -15.18 -5.79
C ARG A 219 17.35 -14.14 -6.10
N VAL A 220 17.22 -13.12 -5.25
CA VAL A 220 16.14 -12.13 -5.33
C VAL A 220 16.67 -10.80 -5.81
N GLY A 221 16.09 -10.25 -6.87
CA GLY A 221 16.27 -8.86 -7.27
C GLY A 221 15.20 -7.98 -6.61
N LEU A 222 15.59 -7.13 -5.66
CA LEU A 222 14.72 -6.14 -5.03
C LEU A 222 14.88 -4.79 -5.72
N VAL A 223 13.84 -4.33 -6.39
CA VAL A 223 13.87 -3.09 -7.18
C VAL A 223 13.29 -1.92 -6.38
N GLY A 224 14.13 -1.00 -5.98
CA GLY A 224 13.78 0.20 -5.22
C GLY A 224 14.25 0.17 -3.76
N THR A 225 14.30 1.36 -3.16
CA THR A 225 14.76 1.62 -1.78
C THR A 225 13.78 2.50 -1.01
N GLY A 226 12.48 2.45 -1.36
CA GLY A 226 11.41 3.14 -0.65
C GLY A 226 10.97 2.41 0.63
N ALA A 227 9.89 2.89 1.26
CA ALA A 227 9.40 2.37 2.53
C ALA A 227 9.18 0.85 2.55
N SER A 228 8.59 0.28 1.48
CA SER A 228 8.38 -1.17 1.39
C SER A 228 9.69 -1.95 1.30
N ALA A 229 10.66 -1.47 0.49
CA ALA A 229 11.96 -2.12 0.37
C ALA A 229 12.75 -2.10 1.68
N VAL A 230 12.72 -0.96 2.40
CA VAL A 230 13.41 -0.80 3.69
C VAL A 230 12.87 -1.78 4.74
N GLN A 231 11.58 -2.09 4.71
CA GLN A 231 10.96 -3.06 5.61
C GLN A 231 11.18 -4.51 5.15
N LEU A 232 11.18 -4.76 3.84
CA LEU A 232 11.25 -6.09 3.26
C LEU A 232 12.68 -6.64 3.25
N LEU A 233 13.69 -5.83 2.91
CA LEU A 233 15.08 -6.28 2.77
C LEU A 233 15.60 -7.06 3.99
N PRO A 234 15.39 -6.63 5.25
CA PRO A 234 15.84 -7.41 6.42
C PRO A 234 15.22 -8.80 6.52
N ARG A 235 14.04 -9.01 5.95
CA ARG A 235 13.34 -10.30 5.91
C ARG A 235 13.88 -11.16 4.78
N LEU A 236 14.02 -10.61 3.57
CA LEU A 236 14.62 -11.30 2.43
C LEU A 236 16.04 -11.76 2.74
N ALA A 237 16.86 -10.90 3.34
CA ALA A 237 18.23 -11.20 3.70
C ALA A 237 18.41 -12.36 4.71
N ARG A 238 17.33 -12.78 5.38
CA ARG A 238 17.33 -13.93 6.30
C ARG A 238 16.95 -15.24 5.60
N SER A 239 16.19 -15.20 4.51
CA SER A 239 15.62 -16.38 3.87
C SER A 239 16.14 -16.65 2.46
N ALA A 240 16.47 -15.61 1.69
CA ALA A 240 17.00 -15.73 0.35
C ALA A 240 18.46 -16.22 0.35
N ALA A 241 18.87 -16.95 -0.68
CA ALA A 241 20.28 -17.28 -0.90
C ALA A 241 21.11 -16.01 -1.16
N HIS A 242 20.56 -15.11 -1.99
CA HIS A 242 21.19 -13.82 -2.27
C HIS A 242 20.12 -12.77 -2.58
N VAL A 243 20.37 -11.50 -2.18
CA VAL A 243 19.52 -10.36 -2.53
C VAL A 243 20.34 -9.30 -3.24
N THR A 244 19.97 -8.95 -4.46
CA THR A 244 20.50 -7.76 -5.16
C THR A 244 19.49 -6.62 -5.03
N VAL A 245 19.90 -5.52 -4.41
CA VAL A 245 19.07 -4.31 -4.24
C VAL A 245 19.41 -3.29 -5.32
N PHE A 246 18.50 -3.10 -6.28
CA PHE A 246 18.67 -2.07 -7.32
C PHE A 246 18.20 -0.72 -6.82
N GLN A 247 19.14 0.22 -6.72
CA GLN A 247 18.94 1.54 -6.13
C GLN A 247 19.07 2.65 -7.18
N ARG A 248 17.99 3.37 -7.47
CA ARG A 248 18.05 4.59 -8.28
C ARG A 248 18.54 5.80 -7.47
N ASN A 249 18.11 5.91 -6.24
CA ASN A 249 18.52 6.97 -5.29
C ASN A 249 18.56 6.38 -3.88
N ALA A 250 19.55 6.76 -3.11
CA ALA A 250 19.63 6.42 -1.69
C ALA A 250 18.51 7.12 -0.89
N PRO A 251 17.84 6.47 0.05
CA PRO A 251 16.85 7.11 0.92
C PRO A 251 17.50 7.77 2.13
N TYR A 252 16.85 8.80 2.68
CA TYR A 252 17.11 9.21 4.07
C TYR A 252 16.42 8.24 5.02
N VAL A 253 17.19 7.61 5.91
CA VAL A 253 16.68 6.69 6.93
C VAL A 253 17.11 7.18 8.31
N VAL A 254 16.20 7.18 9.25
CA VAL A 254 16.42 7.55 10.65
C VAL A 254 16.04 6.39 11.57
N PRO A 255 16.49 6.37 12.83
CA PRO A 255 16.11 5.33 13.78
C PRO A 255 14.58 5.25 13.94
N ARG A 256 14.06 4.01 13.97
CA ARG A 256 12.64 3.73 14.19
C ARG A 256 12.31 3.62 15.67
N GLY A 257 13.17 2.95 16.45
CA GLY A 257 12.94 2.73 17.88
C GLY A 257 11.71 1.89 18.17
N ASP A 258 11.42 0.89 17.30
CA ASP A 258 10.27 0.01 17.51
C ASP A 258 10.54 -1.02 18.59
N ARG A 259 9.55 -1.24 19.47
CA ARG A 259 9.58 -2.26 20.53
C ARG A 259 8.19 -2.78 20.84
N ALA A 260 8.13 -3.96 21.41
CA ALA A 260 6.89 -4.45 22.03
C ALA A 260 6.52 -3.59 23.24
N TYR A 261 5.23 -3.45 23.51
CA TYR A 261 4.76 -2.91 24.77
C TYR A 261 4.97 -3.93 25.90
N THR A 262 5.33 -3.44 27.06
CA THR A 262 5.47 -4.26 28.27
C THR A 262 4.10 -4.61 28.85
N ALA A 263 4.03 -5.68 29.63
CA ALA A 263 2.79 -6.05 30.33
C ALA A 263 2.26 -4.93 31.27
N SER A 264 3.16 -4.09 31.80
CA SER A 264 2.76 -2.93 32.61
C SER A 264 2.10 -1.84 31.76
N GLU A 265 2.67 -1.52 30.61
CA GLU A 265 2.08 -0.54 29.67
C GLU A 265 0.72 -1.01 29.17
N LEU A 266 0.60 -2.29 28.79
CA LEU A 266 -0.69 -2.86 28.36
C LEU A 266 -1.78 -2.73 29.44
N ARG A 267 -1.45 -3.00 30.71
CA ARG A 267 -2.41 -2.77 31.82
C ARG A 267 -2.77 -1.30 31.98
N THR A 268 -1.81 -0.38 31.81
CA THR A 268 -2.09 1.05 31.85
C THR A 268 -3.03 1.46 30.73
N PHE A 269 -2.89 0.87 29.54
CA PHE A 269 -3.74 1.16 28.39
C PHE A 269 -5.16 0.60 28.48
N GLU A 270 -5.49 -0.23 29.48
CA GLU A 270 -6.88 -0.61 29.78
C GLU A 270 -7.72 0.61 30.19
N ASP A 271 -7.11 1.61 30.82
CA ASP A 271 -7.76 2.87 31.15
C ASP A 271 -7.93 3.78 29.92
N PRO A 272 -9.16 4.20 29.57
CA PRO A 272 -9.42 5.09 28.43
C PRO A 272 -8.75 6.46 28.55
N GLY A 273 -8.61 7.00 29.78
CA GLY A 273 -7.96 8.27 30.04
C GLY A 273 -6.47 8.21 29.74
N GLU A 274 -5.81 7.14 30.15
CA GLU A 274 -4.40 6.90 29.87
C GLU A 274 -4.14 6.70 28.37
N ARG A 275 -5.01 5.99 27.65
CA ARG A 275 -4.90 5.89 26.19
C ARG A 275 -5.00 7.26 25.51
N SER A 276 -5.92 8.10 25.96
CA SER A 276 -6.10 9.45 25.43
C SER A 276 -4.87 10.30 25.71
N ARG A 277 -4.31 10.22 26.92
CA ARG A 277 -3.08 10.94 27.31
C ARG A 277 -1.88 10.52 26.45
N VAL A 278 -1.67 9.20 26.30
CA VAL A 278 -0.56 8.68 25.46
C VAL A 278 -0.73 9.08 24.00
N ARG A 279 -1.96 9.05 23.48
CA ARG A 279 -2.25 9.52 22.13
C ARG A 279 -1.92 10.99 21.96
N GLU A 280 -2.28 11.83 22.92
CA GLU A 280 -2.00 13.25 22.91
C GLU A 280 -0.50 13.55 22.99
N GLU A 281 0.24 12.83 23.83
CA GLU A 281 1.70 12.94 23.90
C GLU A 281 2.37 12.61 22.57
N ILE A 282 1.96 11.53 21.92
CA ILE A 282 2.47 11.14 20.59
C ILE A 282 2.10 12.19 19.55
N PHE A 283 0.88 12.73 19.60
CA PHE A 283 0.44 13.78 18.69
C PHE A 283 1.31 15.03 18.82
N TRP A 284 1.51 15.53 20.02
CA TRP A 284 2.32 16.74 20.25
C TRP A 284 3.80 16.51 19.94
N ALA A 285 4.33 15.31 20.19
CA ALA A 285 5.68 14.96 19.76
C ALA A 285 5.81 14.97 18.21
N ALA A 286 4.77 14.55 17.49
CA ALA A 286 4.74 14.62 16.03
C ALA A 286 4.58 16.05 15.51
N GLU A 287 3.77 16.89 16.20
CA GLU A 287 3.62 18.31 15.89
C GLU A 287 4.89 19.12 16.16
N ALA A 288 5.70 18.75 17.15
CA ALA A 288 7.01 19.33 17.39
C ALA A 288 7.98 19.16 16.19
N ALA A 289 7.73 18.19 15.32
CA ALA A 289 8.46 18.03 14.06
C ALA A 289 7.89 18.88 12.89
N PHE A 290 6.84 19.67 13.11
CA PHE A 290 6.22 20.51 12.07
C PHE A 290 7.17 21.54 11.43
N PRO A 291 8.14 22.16 12.16
CA PRO A 291 9.15 23.02 11.56
C PRO A 291 9.95 22.37 10.42
N GLN A 292 10.15 21.03 10.47
CA GLN A 292 10.78 20.29 9.37
C GLN A 292 9.92 20.32 8.10
N ARG A 293 8.58 20.26 8.22
CA ARG A 293 7.64 20.36 7.09
C ARG A 293 7.59 21.78 6.52
N LEU A 294 7.73 22.79 7.38
CA LEU A 294 7.86 24.20 7.00
C LEU A 294 9.27 24.55 6.47
N ARG A 295 10.19 23.57 6.43
CA ARG A 295 11.56 23.72 5.97
C ARG A 295 12.37 24.79 6.74
N VAL A 296 12.09 24.92 8.03
CA VAL A 296 12.89 25.77 8.92
C VAL A 296 14.35 25.24 8.91
N PRO A 297 15.36 26.06 8.56
CA PRO A 297 16.72 25.58 8.31
C PRO A 297 17.29 24.73 9.44
N GLU A 298 17.17 25.17 10.67
CA GLU A 298 17.74 24.48 11.85
C GLU A 298 17.07 23.12 12.07
N ALA A 299 15.76 23.02 11.80
CA ALA A 299 15.02 21.77 11.94
C ALA A 299 15.37 20.78 10.82
N ILE A 300 15.61 21.26 9.60
CA ILE A 300 16.06 20.47 8.46
C ILE A 300 17.50 19.98 8.70
N ASP A 301 18.40 20.84 9.20
CA ASP A 301 19.77 20.47 9.50
C ASP A 301 19.83 19.41 10.60
N ALA A 302 19.04 19.56 11.66
CA ALA A 302 18.94 18.57 12.73
C ALA A 302 18.43 17.20 12.20
N LEU A 303 17.46 17.21 11.29
CA LEU A 303 16.94 15.97 10.66
C LEU A 303 17.99 15.33 9.74
N ARG A 304 18.72 16.14 8.95
CA ARG A 304 19.82 15.68 8.09
C ARG A 304 20.93 15.06 8.92
N GLU A 305 21.30 15.70 10.01
CA GLU A 305 22.34 15.20 10.93
C GLU A 305 21.92 13.89 11.59
N ARG A 306 20.65 13.78 12.04
CA ARG A 306 20.10 12.54 12.59
C ARG A 306 20.16 11.38 11.60
N ALA A 307 19.83 11.62 10.33
CA ALA A 307 19.91 10.60 9.28
C ALA A 307 21.36 10.25 8.95
N ARG A 308 22.28 11.24 8.91
CA ARG A 308 23.72 11.03 8.69
C ARG A 308 24.30 10.19 9.81
N ALA A 309 24.12 10.58 11.06
CA ALA A 309 24.63 9.87 12.22
C ALA A 309 24.12 8.43 12.33
N HIS A 310 22.85 8.19 11.94
CA HIS A 310 22.28 6.85 11.90
C HIS A 310 22.97 5.97 10.85
N ARG A 311 23.15 6.49 9.64
CA ARG A 311 23.86 5.79 8.54
C ARG A 311 25.31 5.48 8.92
N GLU A 312 26.06 6.46 9.41
CA GLU A 312 27.48 6.31 9.75
C GLU A 312 27.73 5.33 10.91
N ARG A 313 26.81 5.28 11.86
CA ARG A 313 26.88 4.33 12.97
C ARG A 313 26.65 2.88 12.52
N GLN A 314 25.80 2.66 11.52
CA GLN A 314 25.40 1.32 11.09
C GLN A 314 26.16 0.79 9.87
N LEU A 315 26.72 1.67 9.02
CA LEU A 315 27.53 1.29 7.87
C LEU A 315 29.01 1.56 8.17
N THR A 316 29.79 0.50 8.32
CA THR A 316 31.24 0.59 8.54
C THR A 316 32.00 0.64 7.21
N ASP A 317 31.50 0.03 6.15
CA ASP A 317 32.07 0.06 4.81
C ASP A 317 31.88 1.44 4.17
N GLN A 318 32.97 2.08 3.73
CA GLN A 318 32.93 3.40 3.11
C GLN A 318 32.19 3.40 1.78
N ARG A 319 32.32 2.34 0.97
CA ARG A 319 31.63 2.23 -0.32
C ARG A 319 30.12 2.18 -0.14
N LEU A 320 29.64 1.43 0.86
CA LEU A 320 28.22 1.40 1.22
C LEU A 320 27.75 2.74 1.76
N ARG A 321 28.56 3.43 2.58
CA ARG A 321 28.22 4.78 3.07
C ARG A 321 28.06 5.77 1.93
N ASP A 322 28.98 5.75 0.96
CA ASP A 322 28.95 6.64 -0.20
C ASP A 322 27.71 6.33 -1.08
N ALA A 323 27.49 5.06 -1.39
CA ALA A 323 26.34 4.60 -2.17
C ALA A 323 24.99 4.88 -1.48
N MET A 324 24.96 4.88 -0.13
CA MET A 324 23.78 5.18 0.67
C MET A 324 23.68 6.65 1.10
N THR A 325 24.49 7.54 0.52
CA THR A 325 24.38 8.98 0.73
C THR A 325 23.36 9.56 -0.24
N PRO A 326 22.23 10.12 0.25
CA PRO A 326 21.22 10.72 -0.62
C PRO A 326 21.78 11.93 -1.36
N ASN A 327 21.41 12.05 -2.64
CA ASN A 327 21.82 13.15 -3.54
C ASN A 327 20.69 14.16 -3.83
N TYR A 328 19.68 14.20 -2.97
CA TYR A 328 18.55 15.12 -3.07
C TYR A 328 18.29 15.77 -1.71
N GLU A 329 17.56 16.90 -1.73
CA GLU A 329 17.23 17.63 -0.52
C GLU A 329 16.30 16.83 0.40
N ILE A 330 16.64 16.76 1.70
CA ILE A 330 15.81 16.04 2.69
C ILE A 330 14.41 16.63 2.76
N GLY A 331 13.38 15.79 2.82
CA GLY A 331 11.97 16.20 2.77
C GLY A 331 11.37 16.25 1.35
N CYS A 332 12.17 16.21 0.26
CA CYS A 332 11.65 16.03 -1.10
C CYS A 332 11.05 14.64 -1.34
N LYS A 333 11.49 13.67 -0.54
CA LYS A 333 10.90 12.34 -0.43
C LYS A 333 10.68 12.04 1.06
N ARG A 334 9.76 11.11 1.37
CA ARG A 334 9.52 10.67 2.73
C ARG A 334 10.82 10.19 3.39
N VAL A 335 11.15 10.69 4.56
CA VAL A 335 12.21 10.16 5.41
C VAL A 335 11.72 8.84 6.01
N LEU A 336 12.51 7.80 5.91
CA LEU A 336 12.13 6.43 6.29
C LEU A 336 12.60 6.12 7.71
N LEU A 337 11.87 5.21 8.37
CA LEU A 337 12.18 4.75 9.71
C LEU A 337 12.65 3.29 9.65
N SER A 338 13.88 2.99 10.06
CA SER A 338 14.36 1.61 10.19
C SER A 338 15.59 1.52 11.05
N ASP A 339 15.64 0.49 11.90
CA ASP A 339 16.85 0.11 12.64
C ASP A 339 17.57 -1.08 11.97
N ASP A 340 16.92 -1.79 11.06
CA ASP A 340 17.39 -3.06 10.49
C ASP A 340 17.88 -2.96 9.03
N PHE A 341 17.58 -1.87 8.33
CA PHE A 341 17.85 -1.75 6.89
C PHE A 341 19.35 -1.70 6.58
N TYR A 342 20.08 -0.82 7.23
CA TYR A 342 21.52 -0.72 7.03
C TYR A 342 22.27 -1.98 7.48
N PRO A 343 21.96 -2.60 8.64
CA PRO A 343 22.51 -3.90 9.00
C PRO A 343 22.21 -5.01 7.98
N ALA A 344 21.04 -4.98 7.35
CA ALA A 344 20.72 -5.95 6.29
C ALA A 344 21.60 -5.75 5.04
N LEU A 345 21.92 -4.52 4.66
CA LEU A 345 22.85 -4.22 3.55
C LEU A 345 24.28 -4.71 3.82
N CYS A 346 24.69 -4.80 5.09
CA CYS A 346 26.03 -5.29 5.48
C CYS A 346 26.15 -6.83 5.45
N ARG A 347 25.05 -7.57 5.17
CA ARG A 347 25.13 -9.03 5.15
C ARG A 347 25.86 -9.53 3.90
N THR A 348 26.58 -10.63 4.03
CA THR A 348 27.37 -11.25 2.94
C THR A 348 26.54 -11.74 1.76
N ASN A 349 25.27 -12.03 2.00
CA ASN A 349 24.30 -12.44 0.97
C ASN A 349 23.45 -11.28 0.42
N VAL A 350 23.88 -10.02 0.63
CA VAL A 350 23.21 -8.84 0.08
C VAL A 350 24.20 -8.02 -0.75
N THR A 351 23.82 -7.69 -1.96
CA THR A 351 24.56 -6.77 -2.84
C THR A 351 23.72 -5.53 -3.08
N LEU A 352 24.27 -4.36 -2.79
CA LEU A 352 23.69 -3.10 -3.25
C LEU A 352 24.22 -2.79 -4.65
N GLU A 353 23.31 -2.74 -5.64
CA GLU A 353 23.59 -2.21 -6.97
C GLU A 353 23.17 -0.74 -6.97
N PRO A 354 24.11 0.23 -6.94
CA PRO A 354 23.81 1.65 -6.77
C PRO A 354 23.31 2.31 -8.08
N SER A 355 22.67 1.53 -8.93
CA SER A 355 22.06 1.96 -10.18
C SER A 355 20.68 1.29 -10.37
N ALA A 356 19.86 1.84 -11.25
CA ALA A 356 18.53 1.32 -11.53
C ALA A 356 18.61 -0.01 -12.30
N LEU A 357 17.60 -0.87 -12.13
CA LEU A 357 17.35 -1.97 -13.07
C LEU A 357 16.96 -1.35 -14.42
N ASP A 358 17.67 -1.75 -15.48
CA ASP A 358 17.50 -1.26 -16.85
C ASP A 358 16.74 -2.26 -17.73
N ARG A 359 17.22 -3.49 -17.80
CA ARG A 359 16.60 -4.55 -18.60
C ARG A 359 16.81 -5.95 -18.03
N ILE A 360 16.05 -6.89 -18.57
CA ILE A 360 16.16 -8.34 -18.27
C ILE A 360 16.67 -9.06 -19.52
N ALA A 361 17.64 -9.94 -19.35
CA ALA A 361 18.19 -10.80 -20.41
C ALA A 361 18.16 -12.26 -19.94
N GLY A 362 17.10 -12.99 -20.27
CA GLY A 362 16.82 -14.33 -19.73
C GLY A 362 16.59 -14.24 -18.20
N SER A 363 17.40 -14.95 -17.40
CA SER A 363 17.38 -14.88 -15.92
C SER A 363 18.31 -13.78 -15.34
N THR A 364 18.95 -12.99 -16.18
CA THR A 364 19.90 -11.96 -15.73
C THR A 364 19.27 -10.58 -15.71
N ALA A 365 19.25 -9.95 -14.55
CA ALA A 365 18.92 -8.54 -14.37
C ALA A 365 20.15 -7.68 -14.67
N VAL A 366 20.01 -6.70 -15.56
CA VAL A 366 21.07 -5.80 -15.99
C VAL A 366 20.78 -4.40 -15.47
N SER A 367 21.72 -3.81 -14.76
CA SER A 367 21.58 -2.45 -14.24
C SER A 367 21.89 -1.39 -15.30
N SER A 368 21.49 -0.16 -15.06
CA SER A 368 21.82 0.98 -15.92
C SER A 368 23.31 1.32 -15.96
N ALA A 369 24.11 0.79 -15.03
CA ALA A 369 25.57 0.83 -15.03
C ALA A 369 26.19 -0.33 -15.83
N GLY A 370 25.37 -1.27 -16.34
CA GLY A 370 25.82 -2.45 -17.09
C GLY A 370 26.17 -3.66 -16.24
N SER A 371 26.06 -3.59 -14.91
CA SER A 371 26.26 -4.73 -14.01
C SER A 371 25.22 -5.82 -14.26
N ARG A 372 25.60 -7.08 -14.15
CA ARG A 372 24.77 -8.24 -14.43
C ARG A 372 24.59 -9.08 -13.17
N HIS A 373 23.33 -9.38 -12.85
CA HIS A 373 22.96 -10.15 -11.65
C HIS A 373 21.96 -11.22 -12.04
N ASP A 374 22.32 -12.48 -11.78
CA ASP A 374 21.37 -13.57 -11.99
C ASP A 374 20.33 -13.57 -10.87
N VAL A 375 19.07 -13.65 -11.24
CA VAL A 375 17.94 -13.62 -10.33
C VAL A 375 16.91 -14.68 -10.67
N ASP A 376 16.27 -15.23 -9.66
CA ASP A 376 15.18 -16.21 -9.77
C ASP A 376 13.82 -15.55 -9.50
N VAL A 377 13.84 -14.49 -8.70
CA VAL A 377 12.65 -13.73 -8.28
C VAL A 377 12.93 -12.23 -8.41
N LEU A 378 12.02 -11.48 -9.01
CA LEU A 378 12.03 -10.01 -9.06
C LEU A 378 10.92 -9.45 -8.19
N VAL A 379 11.27 -8.63 -7.21
CA VAL A 379 10.34 -7.94 -6.32
C VAL A 379 10.39 -6.43 -6.57
N PHE A 380 9.32 -5.87 -7.08
CA PHE A 380 9.19 -4.44 -7.32
C PHE A 380 8.65 -3.74 -6.06
N ALA A 381 9.47 -2.90 -5.45
CA ALA A 381 9.10 -1.96 -4.39
C ALA A 381 9.10 -0.52 -4.94
N THR A 382 8.50 -0.36 -6.10
CA THR A 382 8.57 0.84 -6.95
C THR A 382 7.42 1.83 -6.72
N GLY A 383 6.59 1.55 -5.71
CA GLY A 383 5.52 2.43 -5.25
C GLY A 383 4.26 2.36 -6.11
N PHE A 384 3.51 3.46 -6.13
CA PHE A 384 2.12 3.50 -6.59
C PHE A 384 1.88 4.65 -7.58
N ARG A 385 0.77 4.60 -8.30
CA ARG A 385 0.26 5.70 -9.14
C ARG A 385 -0.43 6.77 -8.29
N ALA A 386 0.34 7.44 -7.43
CA ALA A 386 -0.21 8.35 -6.41
C ALA A 386 -0.63 9.73 -6.96
N THR A 387 -0.08 10.15 -8.10
CA THR A 387 -0.37 11.47 -8.73
C THR A 387 -1.46 11.40 -9.78
N THR A 388 -1.71 10.23 -10.36
CA THR A 388 -2.74 9.98 -11.35
C THR A 388 -3.53 8.74 -10.93
N PRO A 389 -4.39 8.86 -9.88
CA PRO A 389 -5.15 7.71 -9.41
C PRO A 389 -6.15 7.25 -10.49
N PRO A 390 -6.18 5.98 -10.89
CA PRO A 390 -7.05 5.48 -11.94
C PRO A 390 -8.55 5.72 -11.66
N PHE A 391 -8.94 5.83 -10.41
CA PHE A 391 -10.31 6.18 -10.03
C PHE A 391 -10.79 7.51 -10.63
N ALA A 392 -9.87 8.46 -10.90
CA ALA A 392 -10.23 9.74 -11.50
C ALA A 392 -10.76 9.59 -12.94
N ASP A 393 -10.37 8.53 -13.65
CA ASP A 393 -10.86 8.23 -15.00
C ASP A 393 -12.31 7.71 -14.98
N LEU A 394 -12.76 7.18 -13.84
CA LEU A 394 -14.11 6.59 -13.65
C LEU A 394 -15.16 7.63 -13.23
N VAL A 395 -14.74 8.84 -12.88
CA VAL A 395 -15.63 9.88 -12.36
C VAL A 395 -15.87 10.96 -13.39
N THR A 396 -17.15 11.19 -13.73
CA THR A 396 -17.62 12.27 -14.61
C THR A 396 -18.52 13.20 -13.82
N GLY A 397 -18.11 14.44 -13.67
CA GLY A 397 -18.84 15.48 -12.94
C GLY A 397 -19.88 16.22 -13.81
N ARG A 398 -20.33 17.37 -13.30
CA ARG A 398 -21.27 18.25 -14.01
C ARG A 398 -20.74 18.66 -15.37
N GLY A 399 -21.64 18.79 -16.33
CA GLY A 399 -21.30 19.14 -17.69
C GLY A 399 -20.47 18.11 -18.44
N GLY A 400 -20.37 16.87 -17.94
CA GLY A 400 -19.63 15.78 -18.57
C GLY A 400 -18.12 15.84 -18.41
N ILE A 401 -17.58 16.68 -17.52
CA ILE A 401 -16.13 16.84 -17.30
C ILE A 401 -15.60 15.67 -16.47
N ARG A 402 -14.61 14.94 -16.97
CA ARG A 402 -13.97 13.85 -16.21
C ARG A 402 -13.05 14.41 -15.12
N LEU A 403 -13.03 13.76 -13.96
CA LEU A 403 -12.20 14.15 -12.84
C LEU A 403 -10.69 14.11 -13.20
N ALA A 404 -10.26 13.15 -14.01
CA ALA A 404 -8.90 13.08 -14.51
C ALA A 404 -8.50 14.30 -15.36
N GLU A 405 -9.42 14.84 -16.16
CA GLU A 405 -9.22 16.08 -16.94
C GLU A 405 -9.13 17.29 -16.00
N HIS A 406 -10.02 17.35 -15.01
CA HIS A 406 -10.02 18.42 -14.01
C HIS A 406 -8.72 18.43 -13.18
N TRP A 407 -8.12 17.26 -12.96
CA TRP A 407 -6.86 17.10 -12.22
C TRP A 407 -5.60 17.10 -13.11
N ALA A 408 -5.71 17.36 -14.41
CA ALA A 408 -4.56 17.32 -15.35
C ALA A 408 -3.39 18.20 -14.92
N GLU A 409 -3.67 19.36 -14.31
CA GLU A 409 -2.66 20.28 -13.76
C GLU A 409 -2.35 20.07 -12.27
N GLY A 410 -2.90 19.03 -11.67
CA GLY A 410 -2.76 18.67 -10.26
C GLY A 410 -4.09 18.54 -9.54
N MET A 411 -4.11 17.72 -8.48
CA MET A 411 -5.31 17.57 -7.63
C MET A 411 -5.57 18.88 -6.88
N ARG A 412 -6.73 19.44 -7.11
CA ARG A 412 -7.24 20.66 -6.46
C ARG A 412 -8.42 20.35 -5.57
#